data_e45cd838d35c2a70af2d13038e36784d
#
_entry.id   e45cd838d35c2a70af2d13038e36784d
#
_cell.length_a   1.000
_cell.length_b   1.000
_cell.length_c   1.000
_cell.angle_alpha   90.00
_cell.angle_beta   90.00
_cell.angle_gamma   90.00
#
_symmetry.space_group_name_H-M   'P 1'
#
loop_
_entity.id
_entity.type
_entity.pdbx_description
1 polymer ?
#
loop_
_entity_poly.entity_id
_entity_poly.type
_entity_poly.pdbx_seq_one_letter_code
_entity_poly.pdbx_strand_id
1 'polypeptide(L)'
;DPLWSRGLGDVYKRQIDELVAENILIRHQGRGTFVALHNRGTHLYRFFNVVRHDSKKFYPTLVLKQFAEKTADQLCSEKLGIAVGSPVFRFTNVRSLNEEPVLVDEITLPATLFPDLTEDKIRDRPSTLYNLYQTQYGLNIIRIEERVRAALSDKKLAKLLNIETGTPLLQIHRVAFSYNDQPVEYRISYVNTQHYEYVPSAP
;
A
#
# COMPACT_ATOMS: atom_id res chain seq x y z
N ASP A 1 43.78 21.24 -5.82
CA ASP A 1 42.75 20.35 -5.21
C ASP A 1 43.23 18.91 -5.35
N PRO A 2 43.36 18.17 -4.25
CA PRO A 2 43.92 16.84 -4.29
C PRO A 2 42.95 15.88 -5.00
N LEU A 3 43.46 15.07 -5.93
CA LEU A 3 42.73 14.09 -6.76
C LEU A 3 41.83 13.11 -5.96
N TRP A 4 42.11 12.90 -4.67
CA TRP A 4 41.31 12.04 -3.79
C TRP A 4 39.97 12.68 -3.37
N SER A 5 39.82 14.00 -3.39
CA SER A 5 38.56 14.66 -3.05
C SER A 5 37.49 14.52 -4.14
N ARG A 6 37.89 14.35 -5.41
CA ARG A 6 36.97 14.10 -6.53
C ARG A 6 36.40 12.67 -6.49
N GLY A 7 37.22 11.68 -6.17
CA GLY A 7 36.77 10.29 -6.08
C GLY A 7 35.75 10.04 -4.95
N LEU A 8 35.94 10.68 -3.79
CA LEU A 8 34.98 10.59 -2.67
C LEU A 8 33.63 11.24 -2.99
N GLY A 9 33.62 12.37 -3.71
CA GLY A 9 32.40 13.03 -4.14
C GLY A 9 31.57 12.19 -5.11
N ASP A 10 32.23 11.48 -6.03
CA ASP A 10 31.57 10.61 -7.01
C ASP A 10 31.00 9.34 -6.38
N VAL A 11 31.73 8.73 -5.43
CA VAL A 11 31.24 7.58 -4.64
C VAL A 11 30.01 7.97 -3.83
N TYR A 12 30.07 9.10 -3.15
CA TYR A 12 28.95 9.60 -2.34
C TYR A 12 27.72 9.91 -3.21
N LYS A 13 27.93 10.56 -4.35
CA LYS A 13 26.86 10.86 -5.31
C LYS A 13 26.20 9.58 -5.83
N ARG A 14 27.00 8.58 -6.18
CA ARG A 14 26.51 7.27 -6.63
C ARG A 14 25.69 6.56 -5.55
N GLN A 15 26.14 6.58 -4.29
CA GLN A 15 25.37 6.02 -3.18
C GLN A 15 24.02 6.72 -2.99
N ILE A 16 23.96 8.04 -3.10
CA ILE A 16 22.70 8.79 -3.05
C ILE A 16 21.82 8.44 -4.26
N ASP A 17 22.38 8.29 -5.45
CA ASP A 17 21.62 7.91 -6.66
C ASP A 17 21.06 6.48 -6.54
N GLU A 18 21.81 5.55 -5.96
CA GLU A 18 21.33 4.19 -5.62
C GLU A 18 20.16 4.25 -4.64
N LEU A 19 20.27 5.01 -3.55
CA LEU A 19 19.19 5.17 -2.58
C LEU A 19 17.95 5.88 -3.16
N VAL A 20 18.12 6.76 -4.13
CA VAL A 20 17.00 7.36 -4.86
C VAL A 20 16.36 6.34 -5.79
N ALA A 21 17.13 5.52 -6.50
CA ALA A 21 16.62 4.45 -7.36
C ALA A 21 15.84 3.39 -6.54
N GLU A 22 16.27 3.11 -5.31
CA GLU A 22 15.59 2.23 -4.36
C GLU A 22 14.37 2.89 -3.66
N ASN A 23 14.03 4.12 -4.01
CA ASN A 23 12.96 4.91 -3.38
C ASN A 23 13.13 5.14 -1.86
N ILE A 24 14.32 4.99 -1.34
CA ILE A 24 14.68 5.33 0.05
C ILE A 24 14.81 6.84 0.21
N LEU A 25 15.37 7.48 -0.80
CA LEU A 25 15.47 8.93 -0.88
C LEU A 25 14.63 9.49 -2.03
N ILE A 26 14.20 10.73 -1.89
CA ILE A 26 13.52 11.50 -2.93
C ILE A 26 14.33 12.74 -3.20
N ARG A 27 14.65 12.98 -4.50
CA ARG A 27 15.34 14.19 -4.93
C ARG A 27 14.31 15.24 -5.40
N HIS A 28 14.34 16.39 -4.77
CA HIS A 28 13.59 17.56 -5.23
C HIS A 28 14.54 18.55 -5.91
N GLN A 29 14.31 18.85 -7.18
CA GLN A 29 15.14 19.78 -7.92
C GLN A 29 15.15 21.16 -7.22
N GLY A 30 16.35 21.67 -6.93
CA GLY A 30 16.56 22.94 -6.24
C GLY A 30 16.27 22.93 -4.73
N ARG A 31 15.80 21.81 -4.15
CA ARG A 31 15.45 21.70 -2.71
C ARG A 31 16.26 20.66 -1.94
N GLY A 32 17.02 19.80 -2.64
CA GLY A 32 17.85 18.76 -2.01
C GLY A 32 17.28 17.35 -2.07
N THR A 33 17.89 16.45 -1.32
CA THR A 33 17.51 15.03 -1.24
C THR A 33 16.97 14.74 0.17
N PHE A 34 15.83 14.08 0.26
CA PHE A 34 15.10 13.83 1.50
C PHE A 34 14.77 12.35 1.63
N VAL A 35 14.60 11.86 2.86
CA VAL A 35 14.10 10.51 3.11
C VAL A 35 12.64 10.43 2.63
N ALA A 36 12.30 9.35 1.92
CA ALA A 36 10.94 9.10 1.44
C ALA A 36 10.01 8.85 2.64
N LEU A 37 9.16 9.82 2.95
CA LEU A 37 8.21 9.75 4.07
C LEU A 37 6.77 9.64 3.54
N HIS A 38 5.95 8.78 4.16
CA HIS A 38 4.51 8.69 3.90
C HIS A 38 3.72 9.75 4.69
N ASN A 39 4.10 11.03 4.56
CA ASN A 39 3.40 12.12 5.23
C ASN A 39 2.62 13.01 4.24
N ARG A 40 1.87 13.99 4.75
CA ARG A 40 0.94 14.82 3.96
C ARG A 40 1.63 15.47 2.75
N GLY A 41 1.06 15.24 1.56
CA GLY A 41 1.53 15.80 0.29
C GLY A 41 1.32 14.83 -0.88
N THR A 42 2.06 15.00 -1.94
CA THR A 42 1.98 14.21 -3.19
C THR A 42 2.24 12.72 -3.01
N HIS A 43 2.87 12.32 -1.90
CA HIS A 43 3.22 10.92 -1.60
C HIS A 43 2.16 10.16 -0.79
N LEU A 44 1.15 10.83 -0.26
CA LEU A 44 0.12 10.22 0.59
C LEU A 44 -0.63 9.08 -0.14
N TYR A 45 -0.86 9.26 -1.43
CA TYR A 45 -1.58 8.33 -2.30
C TYR A 45 -0.69 7.71 -3.38
N ARG A 46 0.63 7.68 -3.17
CA ARG A 46 1.60 7.17 -4.15
C ARG A 46 1.22 5.81 -4.74
N PHE A 47 0.59 4.95 -3.95
CA PHE A 47 0.18 3.61 -4.36
C PHE A 47 -1.34 3.46 -4.51
N PHE A 48 -2.10 4.57 -4.55
CA PHE A 48 -3.52 4.56 -4.84
C PHE A 48 -3.74 4.93 -6.31
N ASN A 49 -3.97 3.91 -7.12
CA ASN A 49 -3.97 3.99 -8.57
C ASN A 49 -5.40 3.95 -9.18
N VAL A 50 -6.44 4.18 -8.37
CA VAL A 50 -7.82 4.21 -8.85
C VAL A 50 -8.24 5.65 -9.10
N VAL A 51 -8.65 5.94 -10.32
CA VAL A 51 -9.09 7.26 -10.77
C VAL A 51 -10.45 7.16 -11.46
N ARG A 52 -11.21 8.25 -11.45
CA ARG A 52 -12.45 8.31 -12.18
C ARG A 52 -12.20 8.54 -13.68
N HIS A 53 -13.05 8.01 -14.56
CA HIS A 53 -12.93 8.15 -16.03
C HIS A 53 -12.86 9.60 -16.51
N ASP A 54 -13.50 10.55 -15.77
CA ASP A 54 -13.48 11.99 -16.10
C ASP A 54 -12.22 12.70 -15.59
N SER A 55 -11.22 11.96 -15.13
CA SER A 55 -9.93 12.45 -14.60
C SER A 55 -10.04 13.41 -13.42
N LYS A 56 -11.21 13.56 -12.78
CA LYS A 56 -11.34 14.33 -11.55
C LYS A 56 -10.65 13.60 -10.41
N LYS A 57 -9.76 14.30 -9.74
CA LYS A 57 -9.06 13.77 -8.57
C LYS A 57 -9.94 13.91 -7.33
N PHE A 58 -10.31 12.78 -6.75
CA PHE A 58 -10.95 12.69 -5.45
C PHE A 58 -10.01 12.02 -4.46
N TYR A 59 -10.05 12.48 -3.22
CA TYR A 59 -9.36 11.81 -2.14
C TYR A 59 -10.28 10.74 -1.54
N PRO A 60 -9.82 9.49 -1.39
CA PRO A 60 -10.65 8.44 -0.86
C PRO A 60 -10.94 8.68 0.63
N THR A 61 -12.19 8.53 1.01
CA THR A 61 -12.57 8.27 2.40
C THR A 61 -12.44 6.78 2.67
N LEU A 62 -12.27 6.39 3.93
CA LEU A 62 -12.02 5.01 4.30
C LEU A 62 -12.83 4.64 5.55
N VAL A 63 -13.46 3.46 5.48
CA VAL A 63 -14.19 2.87 6.60
C VAL A 63 -13.66 1.47 6.87
N LEU A 64 -13.18 1.22 8.08
CA LEU A 64 -12.86 -0.12 8.56
C LEU A 64 -14.16 -0.89 8.81
N LYS A 65 -14.30 -2.06 8.21
CA LYS A 65 -15.49 -2.93 8.32
C LYS A 65 -15.28 -4.13 9.22
N GLN A 66 -14.07 -4.65 9.27
CA GLN A 66 -13.73 -5.84 10.04
C GLN A 66 -12.26 -5.79 10.43
N PHE A 67 -11.94 -6.24 11.64
CA PHE A 67 -10.58 -6.53 12.11
C PHE A 67 -10.59 -7.84 12.87
N ALA A 68 -9.60 -8.71 12.66
CA ALA A 68 -9.46 -9.97 13.36
C ALA A 68 -8.01 -10.45 13.39
N GLU A 69 -7.63 -11.09 14.49
CA GLU A 69 -6.44 -11.92 14.55
C GLU A 69 -6.75 -13.28 13.93
N LYS A 70 -5.88 -13.77 13.08
CA LYS A 70 -6.01 -15.01 12.32
C LYS A 70 -4.66 -15.71 12.23
N THR A 71 -4.66 -16.87 11.60
CA THR A 71 -3.44 -17.59 11.21
C THR A 71 -3.25 -17.53 9.69
N ALA A 72 -1.99 -17.52 9.27
CA ALA A 72 -1.63 -17.52 7.86
C ALA A 72 -2.01 -18.84 7.20
N ASP A 73 -2.78 -18.76 6.12
CA ASP A 73 -2.99 -19.87 5.18
C ASP A 73 -1.79 -19.99 4.22
N GLN A 74 -1.83 -21.01 3.35
CA GLN A 74 -0.77 -21.29 2.39
C GLN A 74 -0.45 -20.07 1.51
N LEU A 75 -1.48 -19.40 0.98
CA LEU A 75 -1.29 -18.23 0.10
C LEU A 75 -0.64 -17.05 0.86
N CYS A 76 -1.11 -16.75 2.07
CA CYS A 76 -0.51 -15.72 2.90
C CYS A 76 0.94 -16.04 3.27
N SER A 77 1.22 -17.32 3.60
CA SER A 77 2.57 -17.81 3.88
C SER A 77 3.52 -17.52 2.72
N GLU A 78 3.13 -17.90 1.49
CA GLU A 78 3.92 -17.66 0.29
C GLU A 78 4.13 -16.17 -0.01
N LYS A 79 3.08 -15.34 0.16
CA LYS A 79 3.14 -13.91 -0.14
C LYS A 79 3.92 -13.11 0.89
N LEU A 80 3.86 -13.49 2.14
CA LEU A 80 4.49 -12.77 3.25
C LEU A 80 5.83 -13.39 3.70
N GLY A 81 6.22 -14.55 3.13
CA GLY A 81 7.46 -15.23 3.52
C GLY A 81 7.45 -15.72 4.98
N ILE A 82 6.28 -16.08 5.52
CA ILE A 82 6.11 -16.57 6.90
C ILE A 82 5.63 -18.03 6.89
N ALA A 83 5.77 -18.73 7.99
CA ALA A 83 5.28 -20.12 8.09
C ALA A 83 3.74 -20.16 8.04
N VAL A 84 3.17 -21.23 7.47
CA VAL A 84 1.74 -21.52 7.59
C VAL A 84 1.37 -21.64 9.07
N GLY A 85 0.23 -21.07 9.47
CA GLY A 85 -0.19 -21.02 10.86
C GLY A 85 0.40 -19.86 11.67
N SER A 86 1.34 -19.08 11.14
CA SER A 86 1.85 -17.88 11.81
C SER A 86 0.72 -16.90 12.11
N PRO A 87 0.79 -16.18 13.26
CA PRO A 87 -0.22 -15.19 13.61
C PRO A 87 -0.19 -14.00 12.64
N VAL A 88 -1.37 -13.59 12.20
CA VAL A 88 -1.57 -12.45 11.29
C VAL A 88 -2.76 -11.61 11.73
N PHE A 89 -2.72 -10.32 11.45
CA PHE A 89 -3.90 -9.46 11.50
C PHE A 89 -4.55 -9.43 10.13
N ARG A 90 -5.87 -9.64 10.06
CA ARG A 90 -6.68 -9.46 8.85
C ARG A 90 -7.75 -8.43 9.08
N PHE A 91 -7.88 -7.50 8.14
CA PHE A 91 -8.94 -6.51 8.20
C PHE A 91 -9.44 -6.10 6.82
N THR A 92 -10.67 -5.61 6.79
CA THR A 92 -11.36 -5.20 5.57
C THR A 92 -11.67 -3.71 5.65
N ASN A 93 -11.21 -2.96 4.66
CA ASN A 93 -11.53 -1.55 4.46
C ASN A 93 -12.43 -1.38 3.25
N VAL A 94 -13.37 -0.45 3.33
CA VAL A 94 -14.08 0.08 2.16
C VAL A 94 -13.59 1.49 1.91
N ARG A 95 -13.21 1.77 0.67
CA ARG A 95 -12.84 3.12 0.23
C ARG A 95 -13.91 3.67 -0.68
N SER A 96 -14.31 4.90 -0.40
CA SER A 96 -15.28 5.63 -1.20
C SER A 96 -14.63 6.84 -1.85
N LEU A 97 -15.04 7.15 -3.07
CA LEU A 97 -14.70 8.37 -3.78
C LEU A 97 -16.02 9.12 -3.99
N ASN A 98 -16.09 10.38 -3.56
CA ASN A 98 -17.31 11.17 -3.63
C ASN A 98 -18.55 10.44 -3.01
N GLU A 99 -18.34 9.87 -1.81
CA GLU A 99 -19.34 9.10 -1.06
C GLU A 99 -19.77 7.75 -1.68
N GLU A 100 -19.33 7.45 -2.90
CA GLU A 100 -19.60 6.20 -3.59
C GLU A 100 -18.55 5.13 -3.18
N PRO A 101 -18.94 3.95 -2.66
CA PRO A 101 -18.01 2.86 -2.40
C PRO A 101 -17.43 2.34 -3.72
N VAL A 102 -16.11 2.40 -3.86
CA VAL A 102 -15.42 2.06 -5.11
C VAL A 102 -14.56 0.83 -4.97
N LEU A 103 -13.99 0.62 -3.77
CA LEU A 103 -12.96 -0.38 -3.58
C LEU A 103 -13.08 -1.01 -2.20
N VAL A 104 -12.95 -2.34 -2.15
CA VAL A 104 -12.78 -3.12 -0.91
C VAL A 104 -11.36 -3.63 -0.86
N ASP A 105 -10.64 -3.33 0.23
CA ASP A 105 -9.33 -3.89 0.55
C ASP A 105 -9.46 -4.98 1.61
N GLU A 106 -9.01 -6.19 1.33
CA GLU A 106 -8.74 -7.23 2.30
C GLU A 106 -7.24 -7.29 2.58
N ILE A 107 -6.82 -6.94 3.79
CA ILE A 107 -5.43 -6.71 4.15
C ILE A 107 -4.99 -7.73 5.18
N THR A 108 -3.81 -8.32 4.98
CA THR A 108 -3.17 -9.26 5.90
C THR A 108 -1.77 -8.75 6.25
N LEU A 109 -1.48 -8.70 7.54
CA LEU A 109 -0.21 -8.25 8.10
C LEU A 109 0.40 -9.34 9.00
N PRO A 110 1.71 -9.64 8.92
CA PRO A 110 2.38 -10.51 9.89
C PRO A 110 2.33 -9.90 11.29
N ALA A 111 1.76 -10.58 12.27
CA ALA A 111 1.63 -10.03 13.63
C ALA A 111 3.00 -9.71 14.28
N THR A 112 4.06 -10.41 13.90
CA THR A 112 5.41 -10.19 14.39
C THR A 112 5.99 -8.82 14.01
N LEU A 113 5.53 -8.21 12.90
CA LEU A 113 5.96 -6.88 12.46
C LEU A 113 5.14 -5.75 13.07
N PHE A 114 4.00 -6.06 13.66
CA PHE A 114 3.04 -5.09 14.18
C PHE A 114 2.65 -5.42 15.62
N PRO A 115 3.62 -5.41 16.56
CA PRO A 115 3.31 -5.66 17.96
C PRO A 115 2.28 -4.64 18.46
N ASP A 116 1.30 -5.10 19.26
CA ASP A 116 0.23 -4.28 19.83
C ASP A 116 -0.67 -3.56 18.80
N LEU A 117 -0.77 -4.06 17.56
CA LEU A 117 -1.72 -3.54 16.59
C LEU A 117 -3.15 -3.89 17.05
N THR A 118 -4.00 -2.87 17.14
CA THR A 118 -5.41 -3.02 17.53
C THR A 118 -6.34 -2.47 16.43
N GLU A 119 -7.60 -2.84 16.53
CA GLU A 119 -8.66 -2.29 15.67
C GLU A 119 -8.72 -0.77 15.75
N ASP A 120 -8.61 -0.20 16.97
CA ASP A 120 -8.64 1.25 17.19
C ASP A 120 -7.47 1.95 16.54
N LYS A 121 -6.26 1.41 16.63
CA LYS A 121 -5.08 1.95 15.92
C LYS A 121 -5.30 2.01 14.40
N ILE A 122 -5.99 1.03 13.83
CA ILE A 122 -6.35 1.03 12.40
C ILE A 122 -7.47 2.03 12.10
N ARG A 123 -8.52 2.09 12.95
CA ARG A 123 -9.69 2.95 12.73
C ARG A 123 -9.35 4.43 12.90
N ASP A 124 -8.68 4.77 13.98
CA ASP A 124 -8.50 6.16 14.44
C ASP A 124 -7.18 6.78 13.92
N ARG A 125 -6.48 6.10 13.01
CA ARG A 125 -5.24 6.62 12.45
C ARG A 125 -5.46 7.97 11.75
N PRO A 126 -4.56 8.95 11.94
CA PRO A 126 -4.74 10.29 11.39
C PRO A 126 -4.45 10.39 9.87
N SER A 127 -3.91 9.32 9.26
CA SER A 127 -3.44 9.32 7.89
C SER A 127 -3.57 7.94 7.22
N THR A 128 -2.74 7.64 6.22
CA THR A 128 -2.76 6.35 5.51
C THR A 128 -2.21 5.21 6.36
N LEU A 129 -2.49 3.96 5.95
CA LEU A 129 -1.90 2.77 6.57
C LEU A 129 -0.37 2.78 6.50
N TYR A 130 0.21 3.17 5.37
CA TYR A 130 1.66 3.20 5.23
C TYR A 130 2.31 4.29 6.10
N ASN A 131 1.61 5.38 6.36
CA ASN A 131 2.04 6.34 7.37
C ASN A 131 2.01 5.74 8.80
N LEU A 132 0.95 4.99 9.14
CA LEU A 132 0.88 4.25 10.41
C LEU A 132 2.05 3.25 10.54
N TYR A 133 2.32 2.46 9.49
CA TYR A 133 3.41 1.49 9.49
C TYR A 133 4.76 2.17 9.73
N GLN A 134 5.01 3.29 9.06
CA GLN A 134 6.25 4.05 9.21
C GLN A 134 6.38 4.67 10.60
N THR A 135 5.34 5.34 11.09
CA THR A 135 5.45 6.16 12.31
C THR A 135 5.39 5.36 13.60
N GLN A 136 4.63 4.26 13.62
CA GLN A 136 4.47 3.44 14.82
C GLN A 136 5.32 2.17 14.84
N TYR A 137 5.67 1.63 13.68
CA TYR A 137 6.38 0.35 13.58
C TYR A 137 7.73 0.45 12.86
N GLY A 138 8.12 1.64 12.38
CA GLY A 138 9.39 1.85 11.67
C GLY A 138 9.45 1.17 10.29
N LEU A 139 8.31 0.71 9.77
CA LEU A 139 8.22 -0.02 8.50
C LEU A 139 7.91 0.95 7.35
N ASN A 140 8.93 1.30 6.58
CA ASN A 140 8.77 2.16 5.42
C ASN A 140 8.50 1.33 4.16
N ILE A 141 7.34 1.52 3.53
CA ILE A 141 7.00 0.83 2.27
C ILE A 141 7.71 1.54 1.12
N ILE A 142 8.69 0.86 0.52
CA ILE A 142 9.52 1.39 -0.56
C ILE A 142 9.14 0.84 -1.93
N ARG A 143 8.58 -0.38 -1.98
CA ARG A 143 8.24 -1.09 -3.21
C ARG A 143 6.93 -1.86 -3.05
N ILE A 144 6.18 -1.99 -4.15
CA ILE A 144 5.02 -2.86 -4.25
C ILE A 144 5.16 -3.79 -5.46
N GLU A 145 4.61 -4.98 -5.35
CA GLU A 145 4.36 -5.87 -6.48
C GLU A 145 2.88 -6.10 -6.63
N GLU A 146 2.38 -5.99 -7.85
CA GLU A 146 0.96 -6.15 -8.14
C GLU A 146 0.71 -7.18 -9.25
N ARG A 147 -0.36 -7.92 -9.08
CA ARG A 147 -0.94 -8.79 -10.11
C ARG A 147 -2.43 -8.51 -10.19
N VAL A 148 -2.93 -8.30 -11.39
CA VAL A 148 -4.33 -7.96 -11.63
C VAL A 148 -5.03 -9.07 -12.41
N ARG A 149 -6.31 -9.27 -12.10
CA ARG A 149 -7.18 -10.19 -12.82
C ARG A 149 -8.64 -9.74 -12.71
N ALA A 150 -9.51 -10.25 -13.61
CA ALA A 150 -10.95 -10.08 -13.48
C ALA A 150 -11.50 -10.97 -12.36
N ALA A 151 -12.53 -10.50 -11.66
CA ALA A 151 -13.29 -11.23 -10.69
C ALA A 151 -14.77 -10.85 -10.80
N LEU A 152 -15.65 -11.63 -10.19
CA LEU A 152 -17.05 -11.28 -10.03
C LEU A 152 -17.33 -10.99 -8.56
N SER A 153 -18.21 -10.02 -8.30
CA SER A 153 -18.66 -9.73 -6.94
C SER A 153 -19.46 -10.90 -6.37
N ASP A 154 -19.09 -11.39 -5.22
CA ASP A 154 -19.92 -12.24 -4.40
C ASP A 154 -20.93 -11.41 -3.58
N LYS A 155 -21.79 -12.06 -2.79
CA LYS A 155 -22.77 -11.39 -1.93
C LYS A 155 -22.15 -10.42 -0.93
N LYS A 156 -20.97 -10.73 -0.40
CA LYS A 156 -20.25 -9.88 0.59
C LYS A 156 -19.73 -8.62 -0.09
N LEU A 157 -19.02 -8.77 -1.21
CA LEU A 157 -18.48 -7.65 -1.99
C LEU A 157 -19.59 -6.77 -2.55
N ALA A 158 -20.64 -7.38 -3.09
CA ALA A 158 -21.81 -6.67 -3.60
C ALA A 158 -22.44 -5.76 -2.54
N LYS A 159 -22.63 -6.26 -1.32
CA LYS A 159 -23.13 -5.46 -0.19
C LYS A 159 -22.19 -4.33 0.21
N LEU A 160 -20.86 -4.58 0.24
CA LEU A 160 -19.86 -3.58 0.65
C LEU A 160 -19.69 -2.47 -0.39
N LEU A 161 -19.83 -2.79 -1.68
CA LEU A 161 -19.68 -1.86 -2.80
C LEU A 161 -21.01 -1.24 -3.25
N ASN A 162 -22.14 -1.67 -2.68
CA ASN A 162 -23.49 -1.26 -3.07
C ASN A 162 -23.77 -1.51 -4.58
N ILE A 163 -23.46 -2.72 -5.05
CA ILE A 163 -23.63 -3.19 -6.43
C ILE A 163 -24.36 -4.53 -6.45
N GLU A 164 -24.73 -5.00 -7.63
CA GLU A 164 -25.34 -6.33 -7.79
C GLU A 164 -24.30 -7.46 -7.66
N THR A 165 -24.74 -8.61 -7.14
CA THR A 165 -23.94 -9.84 -7.14
C THR A 165 -23.65 -10.27 -8.56
N GLY A 166 -22.41 -10.67 -8.86
CA GLY A 166 -21.99 -11.03 -10.21
C GLY A 166 -21.48 -9.84 -11.05
N THR A 167 -21.47 -8.62 -10.49
CA THR A 167 -20.84 -7.46 -11.15
C THR A 167 -19.35 -7.71 -11.38
N PRO A 168 -18.83 -7.46 -12.60
CA PRO A 168 -17.39 -7.55 -12.86
C PRO A 168 -16.58 -6.56 -12.04
N LEU A 169 -15.50 -7.05 -11.43
CA LEU A 169 -14.56 -6.29 -10.63
C LEU A 169 -13.13 -6.49 -11.14
N LEU A 170 -12.28 -5.52 -10.95
CA LEU A 170 -10.84 -5.69 -11.05
C LEU A 170 -10.31 -6.16 -9.69
N GLN A 171 -9.71 -7.34 -9.65
CA GLN A 171 -9.04 -7.86 -8.46
C GLN A 171 -7.55 -7.62 -8.57
N ILE A 172 -6.97 -6.96 -7.55
CA ILE A 172 -5.56 -6.62 -7.48
C ILE A 172 -4.94 -7.32 -6.28
N HIS A 173 -3.98 -8.19 -6.51
CA HIS A 173 -3.16 -8.81 -5.48
C HIS A 173 -1.88 -8.00 -5.34
N ARG A 174 -1.64 -7.41 -4.17
CA ARG A 174 -0.47 -6.58 -3.88
C ARG A 174 0.32 -7.18 -2.73
N VAL A 175 1.64 -7.22 -2.90
CA VAL A 175 2.59 -7.36 -1.79
C VAL A 175 3.35 -6.07 -1.64
N ALA A 176 3.38 -5.51 -0.43
CA ALA A 176 4.16 -4.32 -0.11
C ALA A 176 5.42 -4.71 0.65
N PHE A 177 6.54 -4.12 0.28
CA PHE A 177 7.86 -4.44 0.80
C PHE A 177 8.50 -3.22 1.49
N SER A 178 9.17 -3.51 2.59
CA SER A 178 10.10 -2.59 3.26
C SER A 178 11.54 -2.84 2.79
N TYR A 179 12.52 -2.30 3.50
CA TYR A 179 13.94 -2.51 3.23
C TYR A 179 14.31 -4.00 3.26
N ASN A 180 15.36 -4.36 2.53
CA ASN A 180 15.87 -5.73 2.40
C ASN A 180 14.83 -6.72 1.87
N ASP A 181 13.95 -6.26 0.97
CA ASP A 181 12.85 -7.05 0.38
C ASP A 181 11.94 -7.73 1.41
N GLN A 182 11.82 -7.14 2.61
CA GLN A 182 10.95 -7.66 3.66
C GLN A 182 9.48 -7.47 3.29
N PRO A 183 8.69 -8.53 3.08
CA PRO A 183 7.24 -8.41 2.88
C PRO A 183 6.57 -7.91 4.17
N VAL A 184 5.77 -6.87 4.06
CA VAL A 184 5.09 -6.22 5.20
C VAL A 184 3.59 -6.41 5.15
N GLU A 185 3.02 -6.38 3.95
CA GLU A 185 1.57 -6.43 3.74
C GLU A 185 1.25 -7.29 2.51
N TYR A 186 0.25 -8.15 2.64
CA TYR A 186 -0.45 -8.76 1.53
C TYR A 186 -1.88 -8.20 1.47
N ARG A 187 -2.26 -7.67 0.32
CA ARG A 187 -3.56 -7.04 0.11
C ARG A 187 -4.24 -7.61 -1.13
N ILE A 188 -5.54 -7.85 -1.01
CA ILE A 188 -6.40 -8.08 -2.17
C ILE A 188 -7.39 -6.92 -2.23
N SER A 189 -7.36 -6.18 -3.33
CA SER A 189 -8.29 -5.09 -3.59
C SER A 189 -9.28 -5.50 -4.67
N TYR A 190 -10.56 -5.22 -4.44
CA TYR A 190 -11.64 -5.42 -5.40
C TYR A 190 -12.19 -4.06 -5.80
N VAL A 191 -11.95 -3.66 -7.05
CA VAL A 191 -12.30 -2.35 -7.58
C VAL A 191 -13.53 -2.46 -8.47
N ASN A 192 -14.57 -1.67 -8.20
CA ASN A 192 -15.66 -1.45 -9.14
C ASN A 192 -15.17 -0.51 -10.26
N THR A 193 -15.01 -1.05 -11.46
CA THR A 193 -14.49 -0.31 -12.62
C THR A 193 -15.61 0.26 -13.51
N GLN A 194 -16.86 0.28 -13.07
CA GLN A 194 -17.96 0.81 -13.84
C GLN A 194 -17.77 2.30 -14.20
N HIS A 195 -17.24 3.08 -13.26
CA HIS A 195 -16.96 4.52 -13.43
C HIS A 195 -15.51 4.89 -13.14
N TYR A 196 -14.65 3.88 -12.86
CA TYR A 196 -13.29 4.07 -12.39
C TYR A 196 -12.32 3.22 -13.19
N GLU A 197 -11.09 3.66 -13.24
CA GLU A 197 -9.97 2.99 -13.90
C GLU A 197 -8.84 2.73 -12.91
N TYR A 198 -8.08 1.69 -13.17
CA TYR A 198 -6.81 1.46 -12.53
C TYR A 198 -5.70 1.97 -13.43
N VAL A 199 -4.99 3.00 -12.98
CA VAL A 199 -3.87 3.61 -13.72
C VAL A 199 -2.58 3.33 -12.94
N PRO A 200 -1.75 2.35 -13.37
CA PRO A 200 -0.50 2.07 -12.69
C PRO A 200 0.37 3.31 -12.63
N SER A 201 0.99 3.56 -11.47
CA SER A 201 2.03 4.59 -11.39
C SER A 201 3.16 4.21 -12.35
N ALA A 202 3.67 5.19 -13.11
CA ALA A 202 4.88 4.98 -13.89
C ALA A 202 6.02 4.56 -12.94
N PRO A 203 6.90 3.64 -13.37
CA PRO A 203 8.03 3.18 -12.58
C PRO A 203 8.99 4.30 -12.22
#